data_d3e81faf674f4dc978f5dcde2a1ffbed
#
_entry.id   d3e81faf674f4dc978f5dcde2a1ffbed
#
_cell.length_a   1.000
_cell.length_b   1.000
_cell.length_c   1.000
_cell.angle_alpha   90.00
_cell.angle_beta   90.00
_cell.angle_gamma   90.00
#
_symmetry.space_group_name_H-M   'P 1'
#
loop_
_entity.id
_entity.type
_entity.pdbx_description
1 polymer ?
#
loop_
_entity_poly.entity_id
_entity_poly.type
_entity_poly.pdbx_seq_one_letter_code
_entity_poly.pdbx_strand_id
1 'polypeptide(L)'
;MSTVPSLSFSTSNKRKPILICDGFIFQLNRTRSKLKYWRCKDRTCSAYIHTNHNNQYVGKSGDHNFHLPVPEQVEVAMFKEKVKERVVKETTAIGNIYDKEMASLNLSDGALGLIPLADDAKASLNRLRRQTTPPLPTSSCFDVPDAYSTTISGAHFLFSDKV
;
A
#
# COMPACT_ATOMS: atom_id res chain seq x y z
N MET A 1 2.52 -15.59 29.46
CA MET A 1 2.59 -16.03 28.05
C MET A 1 2.68 -14.77 27.21
N SER A 2 3.84 -14.52 26.61
CA SER A 2 4.00 -13.33 25.74
C SER A 2 3.32 -13.63 24.40
N THR A 3 2.12 -13.12 24.20
CA THR A 3 1.45 -13.18 22.90
C THR A 3 2.27 -12.39 21.90
N VAL A 4 2.69 -13.03 20.82
CA VAL A 4 3.34 -12.34 19.70
C VAL A 4 2.33 -11.36 19.10
N PRO A 5 2.63 -10.05 19.02
CA PRO A 5 1.68 -9.07 18.50
C PRO A 5 1.40 -9.30 17.02
N SER A 6 0.18 -9.01 16.59
CA SER A 6 -0.19 -9.05 15.17
C SER A 6 0.46 -7.89 14.43
N LEU A 7 1.25 -8.21 13.40
CA LEU A 7 1.90 -7.22 12.55
C LEU A 7 1.20 -7.13 11.20
N SER A 8 0.88 -5.92 10.78
CA SER A 8 0.40 -5.62 9.43
C SER A 8 1.33 -4.61 8.77
N PHE A 9 1.54 -4.75 7.47
CA PHE A 9 2.44 -3.90 6.70
C PHE A 9 1.67 -3.13 5.64
N SER A 10 2.06 -1.89 5.41
CA SER A 10 1.47 -0.99 4.43
C SER A 10 2.54 -0.04 3.88
N THR A 11 2.14 0.86 3.00
CA THR A 11 3.03 1.89 2.46
C THR A 11 2.47 3.28 2.69
N SER A 12 3.34 4.22 3.03
CA SER A 12 2.98 5.64 3.14
C SER A 12 2.69 6.26 1.76
N ASN A 13 2.15 7.47 1.73
CA ASN A 13 1.99 8.23 0.48
C ASN A 13 3.32 8.50 -0.26
N LYS A 14 4.43 8.50 0.48
CA LYS A 14 5.79 8.61 -0.07
C LYS A 14 6.44 7.24 -0.36
N ARG A 15 5.64 6.17 -0.42
CA ARG A 15 6.08 4.77 -0.66
C ARG A 15 7.09 4.23 0.35
N LYS A 16 7.18 4.84 1.52
CA LYS A 16 7.99 4.28 2.60
C LYS A 16 7.19 3.21 3.33
N PRO A 17 7.82 2.08 3.70
CA PRO A 17 7.14 1.02 4.43
C PRO A 17 6.64 1.51 5.78
N ILE A 18 5.45 1.06 6.15
CA ILE A 18 4.78 1.30 7.42
C ILE A 18 4.51 -0.06 8.06
N LEU A 19 4.69 -0.14 9.36
CA LEU A 19 4.28 -1.27 10.19
C LEU A 19 3.14 -0.81 11.08
N ILE A 20 2.11 -1.64 11.18
CA ILE A 20 0.98 -1.48 12.09
C ILE A 20 1.04 -2.59 13.12
N CYS A 21 0.97 -2.23 14.40
CA CYS A 21 1.02 -3.15 15.52
C CYS A 21 0.21 -2.59 16.68
N ASP A 22 -0.73 -3.38 17.21
CA ASP A 22 -1.56 -3.03 18.36
C ASP A 22 -2.26 -1.65 18.22
N GLY A 23 -2.71 -1.30 17.02
CA GLY A 23 -3.37 -0.02 16.73
C GLY A 23 -2.44 1.18 16.58
N PHE A 24 -1.13 0.98 16.69
CA PHE A 24 -0.12 2.01 16.47
C PHE A 24 0.54 1.86 15.10
N ILE A 25 0.93 3.00 14.55
CA ILE A 25 1.63 3.07 13.26
C ILE A 25 3.10 3.37 13.50
N PHE A 26 3.96 2.56 12.87
CA PHE A 26 5.41 2.71 12.92
C PHE A 26 5.98 2.95 11.52
N GLN A 27 7.04 3.71 11.46
CA GLN A 27 7.79 3.98 10.23
C GLN A 27 9.16 3.32 10.30
N LEU A 28 9.63 2.78 9.17
CA LEU A 28 10.97 2.22 9.10
C LEU A 28 12.00 3.35 9.34
N ASN A 29 12.73 3.23 10.44
CA ASN A 29 13.77 4.17 10.83
C ASN A 29 15.12 3.78 10.23
N ARG A 30 15.52 2.52 10.42
CA ARG A 30 16.78 1.99 9.88
C ARG A 30 16.71 0.48 9.69
N THR A 31 17.53 -0.02 8.77
CA THR A 31 17.77 -1.44 8.56
C THR A 31 19.25 -1.71 8.85
N ARG A 32 19.53 -2.75 9.62
CA ARG A 32 20.88 -3.28 9.88
C ARG A 32 20.99 -4.71 9.36
N SER A 33 22.16 -5.31 9.43
CA SER A 33 22.47 -6.64 8.86
C SER A 33 21.47 -7.75 9.20
N LYS A 34 20.82 -7.70 10.36
CA LYS A 34 19.87 -8.74 10.81
C LYS A 34 18.48 -8.22 11.14
N LEU A 35 18.31 -6.92 11.35
CA LEU A 35 17.09 -6.33 11.92
C LEU A 35 16.65 -5.06 11.19
N LYS A 36 15.32 -4.88 11.13
CA LYS A 36 14.65 -3.64 10.79
C LYS A 36 14.15 -2.99 12.08
N TYR A 37 14.39 -1.71 12.23
CA TYR A 37 13.98 -0.90 13.37
C TYR A 37 12.84 0.02 12.95
N TRP A 38 11.69 -0.15 13.57
CA TRP A 38 10.48 0.60 13.30
C TRP A 38 10.21 1.54 14.45
N ARG A 39 10.18 2.84 14.18
CA ARG A 39 9.89 3.87 15.17
C ARG A 39 8.42 4.26 15.09
N CYS A 40 7.79 4.53 16.25
CA CYS A 40 6.45 5.11 16.28
C CYS A 40 6.35 6.33 15.38
N LYS A 41 5.20 6.48 14.68
CA LYS A 41 4.90 7.63 13.82
C LYS A 41 4.89 8.94 14.59
N ASP A 42 4.46 8.91 15.86
CA ASP A 42 4.59 10.04 16.75
C ASP A 42 6.05 10.25 17.12
N ARG A 43 6.57 11.44 16.80
CA ARG A 43 7.99 11.76 16.99
C ARG A 43 8.38 11.94 18.45
N THR A 44 7.42 12.23 19.32
CA THR A 44 7.63 12.38 20.77
C THR A 44 7.68 11.03 21.48
N CYS A 45 7.19 9.97 20.82
CA CYS A 45 7.13 8.63 21.36
C CYS A 45 8.48 7.91 21.25
N SER A 46 8.86 7.22 22.34
CA SER A 46 10.08 6.42 22.41
C SER A 46 9.92 4.96 21.98
N ALA A 47 8.70 4.56 21.59
CA ALA A 47 8.41 3.18 21.23
C ALA A 47 9.02 2.75 19.90
N TYR A 48 9.64 1.58 19.91
CA TYR A 48 10.20 0.92 18.73
C TYR A 48 9.75 -0.53 18.66
N ILE A 49 9.58 -1.02 17.43
CA ILE A 49 9.43 -2.45 17.13
C ILE A 49 10.63 -2.89 16.31
N HIS A 50 11.08 -4.11 16.57
CA HIS A 50 12.15 -4.76 15.84
C HIS A 50 11.59 -5.95 15.08
N THR A 51 11.89 -6.05 13.79
CA THR A 51 11.59 -7.23 12.96
C THR A 51 12.85 -7.74 12.29
N ASN A 52 12.85 -9.01 11.92
CA ASN A 52 13.87 -9.53 11.01
C ASN A 52 13.61 -9.05 9.56
N HIS A 53 14.47 -9.45 8.62
CA HIS A 53 14.31 -9.11 7.20
C HIS A 53 13.04 -9.70 6.58
N ASN A 54 12.54 -10.81 7.13
CA ASN A 54 11.29 -11.48 6.72
C ASN A 54 10.05 -10.85 7.38
N ASN A 55 10.19 -9.68 8.01
CA ASN A 55 9.11 -8.96 8.68
C ASN A 55 8.48 -9.70 9.88
N GLN A 56 9.18 -10.70 10.44
CA GLN A 56 8.73 -11.38 11.66
C GLN A 56 9.14 -10.57 12.89
N TYR A 57 8.27 -10.53 13.88
CA TYR A 57 8.51 -9.85 15.15
C TYR A 57 9.71 -10.46 15.90
N VAL A 58 10.60 -9.60 16.37
CA VAL A 58 11.77 -9.97 17.16
C VAL A 58 11.67 -9.40 18.57
N GLY A 59 11.15 -8.19 18.73
CA GLY A 59 11.03 -7.55 20.02
C GLY A 59 10.54 -6.12 19.94
N LYS A 60 10.33 -5.51 21.09
CA LYS A 60 9.98 -4.09 21.22
C LYS A 60 10.91 -3.40 22.23
N SER A 61 11.03 -2.09 22.12
CA SER A 61 11.71 -1.25 23.11
C SER A 61 10.97 0.08 23.27
N GLY A 62 10.95 0.62 24.48
CA GLY A 62 10.16 1.80 24.84
C GLY A 62 8.66 1.51 24.87
N ASP A 63 7.90 2.45 25.42
CA ASP A 63 6.46 2.35 25.59
C ASP A 63 5.75 3.59 25.05
N HIS A 64 4.44 3.42 24.74
CA HIS A 64 3.56 4.50 24.27
C HIS A 64 2.99 5.29 25.47
N ASN A 65 3.84 6.02 26.20
CA ASN A 65 3.44 6.66 27.46
C ASN A 65 2.60 7.94 27.30
N PHE A 66 2.62 8.54 26.11
CA PHE A 66 2.06 9.90 25.91
C PHE A 66 0.99 9.98 24.82
N HIS A 67 0.60 8.86 24.19
CA HIS A 67 -0.48 8.83 23.22
C HIS A 67 -1.14 7.45 23.16
N LEU A 68 -2.41 7.48 22.80
CA LEU A 68 -3.22 6.28 22.60
C LEU A 68 -3.12 5.77 21.15
N PRO A 69 -3.48 4.51 20.90
CA PRO A 69 -3.66 4.02 19.55
C PRO A 69 -4.79 4.80 18.85
N VAL A 70 -4.67 4.99 17.55
CA VAL A 70 -5.67 5.68 16.72
C VAL A 70 -6.16 4.70 15.66
N PRO A 71 -7.14 3.85 15.99
CA PRO A 71 -7.63 2.81 15.10
C PRO A 71 -8.12 3.37 13.76
N GLU A 72 -8.70 4.56 13.74
CA GLU A 72 -9.17 5.21 12.52
C GLU A 72 -8.03 5.47 11.52
N GLN A 73 -6.85 5.84 12.00
CA GLN A 73 -5.67 6.00 11.13
C GLN A 73 -5.19 4.65 10.56
N VAL A 74 -5.36 3.57 11.30
CA VAL A 74 -5.05 2.21 10.84
C VAL A 74 -6.04 1.81 9.74
N GLU A 75 -7.34 2.01 9.96
CA GLU A 75 -8.37 1.75 8.94
C GLU A 75 -8.09 2.52 7.64
N VAL A 76 -7.78 3.81 7.74
CA VAL A 76 -7.40 4.64 6.60
C VAL A 76 -6.14 4.11 5.89
N ALA A 77 -5.15 3.64 6.62
CA ALA A 77 -3.94 3.07 6.04
C ALA A 77 -4.23 1.77 5.28
N MET A 78 -5.06 0.90 5.84
CA MET A 78 -5.50 -0.35 5.21
C MET A 78 -6.35 -0.09 3.97
N PHE A 79 -7.30 0.85 4.04
CA PHE A 79 -8.08 1.28 2.89
C PHE A 79 -7.18 1.75 1.74
N LYS A 80 -6.26 2.66 2.03
CA LYS A 80 -5.32 3.20 1.03
C LYS A 80 -4.46 2.10 0.39
N GLU A 81 -4.06 1.09 1.14
CA GLU A 81 -3.27 -0.01 0.60
C GLU A 81 -4.09 -0.87 -0.35
N LYS A 82 -5.32 -1.25 0.03
CA LYS A 82 -6.22 -2.00 -0.85
C LYS A 82 -6.53 -1.25 -2.16
N VAL A 83 -6.82 0.04 -2.07
CA VAL A 83 -7.03 0.87 -3.26
C VAL A 83 -5.80 0.86 -4.17
N LYS A 84 -4.58 1.03 -3.62
CA LYS A 84 -3.34 0.99 -4.39
C LYS A 84 -3.12 -0.36 -5.07
N GLU A 85 -3.31 -1.46 -4.35
CA GLU A 85 -3.18 -2.81 -4.92
C GLU A 85 -4.11 -3.01 -6.12
N ARG A 86 -5.37 -2.62 -6.00
CA ARG A 86 -6.34 -2.75 -7.08
C ARG A 86 -6.03 -1.83 -8.26
N VAL A 87 -5.64 -0.59 -7.99
CA VAL A 87 -5.25 0.37 -9.03
C VAL A 87 -4.11 -0.13 -9.90
N VAL A 88 -3.17 -0.90 -9.32
CA VAL A 88 -2.07 -1.51 -10.06
C VAL A 88 -2.50 -2.74 -10.85
N LYS A 89 -3.42 -3.54 -10.29
CA LYS A 89 -3.86 -4.82 -10.88
C LYS A 89 -4.98 -4.67 -11.90
N GLU A 90 -5.80 -3.64 -11.77
CA GLU A 90 -7.03 -3.49 -12.57
C GLU A 90 -6.96 -2.27 -13.50
N THR A 91 -7.60 -2.37 -14.65
CA THR A 91 -7.79 -1.25 -15.59
C THR A 91 -9.05 -0.43 -15.29
N THR A 92 -9.85 -0.85 -14.30
CA THR A 92 -11.07 -0.16 -13.87
C THR A 92 -10.80 1.31 -13.53
N ALA A 93 -11.75 2.19 -13.82
CA ALA A 93 -11.64 3.60 -13.45
C ALA A 93 -11.37 3.77 -11.95
N ILE A 94 -10.45 4.68 -11.59
CA ILE A 94 -9.99 4.85 -10.21
C ILE A 94 -11.14 5.21 -9.26
N GLY A 95 -12.07 6.06 -9.68
CA GLY A 95 -13.28 6.37 -8.91
C GLY A 95 -14.07 5.12 -8.54
N ASN A 96 -14.33 4.24 -9.52
CA ASN A 96 -15.06 3.00 -9.28
C ASN A 96 -14.33 2.04 -8.33
N ILE A 97 -13.00 1.98 -8.40
CA ILE A 97 -12.20 1.19 -7.45
C ILE A 97 -12.34 1.78 -6.04
N TYR A 98 -12.25 3.10 -5.94
CA TYR A 98 -12.33 3.83 -4.68
C TYR A 98 -13.68 3.61 -4.00
N ASP A 99 -14.78 3.79 -4.74
CA ASP A 99 -16.16 3.61 -4.24
C ASP A 99 -16.42 2.16 -3.82
N LYS A 100 -15.95 1.18 -4.59
CA LYS A 100 -16.06 -0.23 -4.25
C LYS A 100 -15.31 -0.58 -2.98
N GLU A 101 -14.10 -0.06 -2.78
CA GLU A 101 -13.35 -0.28 -1.56
C GLU A 101 -13.98 0.43 -0.35
N MET A 102 -14.51 1.63 -0.54
CA MET A 102 -15.28 2.32 0.51
C MET A 102 -16.49 1.50 0.96
N ALA A 103 -17.23 0.93 0.02
CA ALA A 103 -18.41 0.11 0.32
C ALA A 103 -18.06 -1.26 0.92
N SER A 104 -16.89 -1.83 0.57
CA SER A 104 -16.51 -3.18 1.03
C SER A 104 -15.91 -3.21 2.42
N LEU A 105 -15.34 -2.10 2.88
CA LEU A 105 -14.71 -1.98 4.19
C LEU A 105 -15.72 -1.35 5.16
N ASN A 106 -16.01 -2.06 6.24
CA ASN A 106 -16.78 -1.49 7.36
C ASN A 106 -15.93 -0.47 8.12
N LEU A 107 -15.75 0.69 7.51
CA LEU A 107 -14.97 1.79 8.09
C LEU A 107 -15.79 2.50 9.17
N SER A 108 -15.13 2.88 10.24
CA SER A 108 -15.73 3.72 11.27
C SER A 108 -16.00 5.14 10.75
N ASP A 109 -16.99 5.84 11.33
CA ASP A 109 -17.31 7.24 10.98
C ASP A 109 -16.08 8.15 11.13
N GLY A 110 -15.25 7.88 12.15
CA GLY A 110 -13.99 8.60 12.34
C GLY A 110 -13.00 8.36 11.21
N ALA A 111 -12.89 7.12 10.70
CA ALA A 111 -12.04 6.80 9.57
C ALA A 111 -12.57 7.42 8.27
N LEU A 112 -13.89 7.41 8.04
CA LEU A 112 -14.52 8.05 6.89
C LEU A 112 -14.20 9.54 6.81
N GLY A 113 -14.21 10.26 7.95
CA GLY A 113 -13.83 11.67 8.01
C GLY A 113 -12.35 11.95 7.71
N LEU A 114 -11.48 10.93 7.77
CA LEU A 114 -10.04 11.05 7.52
C LEU A 114 -9.63 10.57 6.11
N ILE A 115 -10.52 9.93 5.37
CA ILE A 115 -10.25 9.47 4.01
C ILE A 115 -10.36 10.66 3.05
N PRO A 116 -9.34 10.94 2.22
CA PRO A 116 -9.44 11.99 1.21
C PRO A 116 -10.50 11.63 0.17
N LEU A 117 -11.06 12.64 -0.48
CA LEU A 117 -11.98 12.41 -1.60
C LEU A 117 -11.27 11.67 -2.75
N ALA A 118 -12.04 10.91 -3.52
CA ALA A 118 -11.51 10.16 -4.66
C ALA A 118 -10.77 11.07 -5.66
N ASP A 119 -11.26 12.27 -5.90
CA ASP A 119 -10.64 13.23 -6.82
C ASP A 119 -9.27 13.73 -6.31
N ASP A 120 -9.11 13.95 -5.00
CA ASP A 120 -7.83 14.34 -4.40
C ASP A 120 -6.79 13.22 -4.52
N ALA A 121 -7.22 11.97 -4.39
CA ALA A 121 -6.36 10.80 -4.49
C ALA A 121 -6.02 10.43 -5.95
N LYS A 122 -6.87 10.80 -6.91
CA LYS A 122 -6.84 10.37 -8.32
C LYS A 122 -5.50 10.64 -9.01
N ALA A 123 -4.91 11.81 -8.81
CA ALA A 123 -3.64 12.17 -9.44
C ALA A 123 -2.49 11.25 -8.97
N SER A 124 -2.43 10.95 -7.69
CA SER A 124 -1.40 10.08 -7.11
C SER A 124 -1.59 8.62 -7.52
N LEU A 125 -2.83 8.15 -7.59
CA LEU A 125 -3.19 6.80 -8.00
C LEU A 125 -2.96 6.58 -9.51
N ASN A 126 -3.25 7.57 -10.36
CA ASN A 126 -2.89 7.53 -11.78
C ASN A 126 -1.38 7.46 -11.98
N ARG A 127 -0.60 8.23 -11.20
CA ARG A 127 0.87 8.14 -11.25
C ARG A 127 1.36 6.75 -10.85
N LEU A 128 0.72 6.12 -9.87
CA LEU A 128 1.04 4.76 -9.46
C LEU A 128 0.76 3.76 -10.58
N ARG A 129 -0.43 3.83 -11.20
CA ARG A 129 -0.84 2.97 -12.33
C ARG A 129 0.12 3.08 -13.51
N ARG A 130 0.50 4.30 -13.89
CA ARG A 130 1.42 4.55 -15.02
C ARG A 130 2.80 3.93 -14.85
N GLN A 131 3.21 3.58 -13.63
CA GLN A 131 4.51 2.94 -13.42
C GLN A 131 4.51 1.46 -13.75
N THR A 132 3.34 0.85 -13.78
CA THR A 132 3.15 -0.56 -14.16
C THR A 132 2.61 -0.70 -15.58
N THR A 133 2.18 0.42 -16.18
CA THR A 133 1.67 0.44 -17.56
C THR A 133 2.80 0.88 -18.49
N PRO A 134 3.04 0.19 -19.61
CA PRO A 134 4.00 0.62 -20.61
C PRO A 134 3.71 2.03 -21.10
N PRO A 135 4.73 2.81 -21.47
CA PRO A 135 4.52 4.10 -22.11
C PRO A 135 3.74 3.91 -23.41
N LEU A 136 2.89 4.88 -23.72
CA LEU A 136 2.18 4.89 -25.00
C LEU A 136 3.23 4.96 -26.14
N PRO A 137 3.05 4.21 -27.24
CA PRO A 137 3.94 4.28 -28.38
C PRO A 137 3.93 5.67 -28.99
N THR A 138 5.11 6.14 -29.41
CA THR A 138 5.30 7.45 -30.05
C THR A 138 5.21 7.39 -31.58
N SER A 139 5.15 6.16 -32.13
CA SER A 139 5.03 5.92 -33.56
C SER A 139 3.99 4.81 -33.84
N SER A 140 3.57 4.68 -35.09
CA SER A 140 2.68 3.60 -35.53
C SER A 140 3.38 2.23 -35.58
N CYS A 141 4.72 2.22 -35.65
CA CYS A 141 5.53 1.00 -35.57
C CYS A 141 6.09 0.89 -34.15
N PHE A 142 5.63 -0.08 -33.38
CA PHE A 142 6.09 -0.34 -32.03
C PHE A 142 5.93 -1.82 -31.68
N ASP A 143 6.83 -2.32 -30.83
CA ASP A 143 6.72 -3.66 -30.30
C ASP A 143 5.75 -3.66 -29.12
N VAL A 144 4.78 -4.58 -29.15
CA VAL A 144 3.87 -4.77 -28.02
C VAL A 144 4.56 -5.64 -26.97
N PRO A 145 4.70 -5.16 -25.74
CA PRO A 145 5.30 -5.97 -24.66
C PRO A 145 4.50 -7.26 -24.44
N ASP A 146 5.18 -8.36 -24.15
CA ASP A 146 4.57 -9.69 -23.99
C ASP A 146 3.40 -9.73 -23.01
N ALA A 147 3.45 -8.93 -21.94
CA ALA A 147 2.36 -8.81 -20.97
C ALA A 147 1.04 -8.28 -21.58
N TYR A 148 1.09 -7.68 -22.77
CA TYR A 148 -0.05 -7.12 -23.49
C TYR A 148 -0.35 -7.85 -24.80
N SER A 149 0.35 -8.95 -25.08
CA SER A 149 0.16 -9.77 -26.29
C SER A 149 -0.83 -10.91 -26.09
N THR A 150 -1.25 -11.16 -24.85
CA THR A 150 -2.13 -12.27 -24.49
C THR A 150 -3.42 -11.79 -23.84
N THR A 151 -4.50 -12.52 -24.08
CA THR A 151 -5.80 -12.32 -23.40
C THR A 151 -5.74 -12.81 -21.96
N ILE A 152 -6.77 -12.52 -21.17
CA ILE A 152 -6.93 -13.03 -19.79
C ILE A 152 -6.92 -14.57 -19.76
N SER A 153 -7.36 -15.23 -20.84
CA SER A 153 -7.35 -16.68 -21.00
C SER A 153 -5.99 -17.24 -21.47
N GLY A 154 -4.99 -16.38 -21.64
CA GLY A 154 -3.64 -16.78 -22.08
C GLY A 154 -3.48 -16.98 -23.59
N ALA A 155 -4.50 -16.72 -24.40
CA ALA A 155 -4.41 -16.81 -25.86
C ALA A 155 -3.74 -15.55 -26.43
N HIS A 156 -2.82 -15.71 -27.39
CA HIS A 156 -2.27 -14.59 -28.14
C HIS A 156 -3.36 -13.95 -28.99
N PHE A 157 -3.54 -12.63 -28.88
CA PHE A 157 -4.50 -11.86 -29.69
C PHE A 157 -3.81 -11.02 -30.78
N LEU A 158 -2.50 -10.90 -30.75
CA LEU A 158 -1.75 -10.23 -31.80
C LEU A 158 -1.45 -11.21 -32.91
N PHE A 159 -2.01 -10.96 -34.07
CA PHE A 159 -1.61 -11.63 -35.30
C PHE A 159 -0.39 -10.88 -35.83
N SER A 160 0.73 -11.58 -36.00
CA SER A 160 1.89 -11.05 -36.69
C SER A 160 1.54 -11.01 -38.18
N ASP A 161 1.18 -9.85 -38.69
CA ASP A 161 1.22 -9.61 -40.13
C ASP A 161 2.70 -9.56 -40.55
N LYS A 162 3.26 -10.72 -40.88
CA LYS A 162 4.49 -10.78 -41.64
C LYS A 162 4.14 -10.41 -43.07
N VAL A 163 4.36 -9.16 -43.42
CA VAL A 163 4.46 -8.74 -44.81
C VAL A 163 5.81 -9.15 -45.37
#